data_b7009335e0b9662111f958fe919e4918
#
_entry.id   b7009335e0b9662111f958fe919e4918
#
_cell.length_a   1.000
_cell.length_b   1.000
_cell.length_c   1.000
_cell.angle_alpha   90.00
_cell.angle_beta   90.00
_cell.angle_gamma   90.00
#
_symmetry.space_group_name_H-M   'P 1'
#
loop_
_entity.id
_entity.type
_entity.pdbx_description
1 polymer ?
#
loop_
_entity_poly.entity_id
_entity_poly.type
_entity_poly.pdbx_seq_one_letter_code
_entity_poly.pdbx_strand_id
1 'polypeptide(L)'
;MQYQSECLSALKSVVNIHKPFEKTFMDTMKLFMAILDRINFLQLGRYGCFSEQTYRNLFENETFNWFAFNASIISKHLTGKRKAIAIAPSYIPKSGHKTPWIGYFWSGCAGDYKRGLEILGIGVIDIDNHECMTLGSIQTPDCKTLDNMDKNLVDWYSCYLISRKDKLQSISRTVVADAFFSKETFITPMCENDFHVISRFRNDVVLYYPTLEKKTGKRGHPKWFDGRIDFAKLDLTRCKEYEVNKGKLYGLRVYAKALKRYVSLAVWYPMDGRTDKWQLYFSTDDSMDGREVLDYYRTRFQLEFCFRDGKQHAGITNCQSTDFRKLDFHFNASLAAVNLAKAACKRLGIAIPYPLASHSYTMLICLNDLFACLGLTQTRKLLTNFSKNSFYLLPEPLRLGEFLTNY
;
A
#
# COMPACT_ATOMS: atom_id res chain seq x y z
N MET A 1 -1.75 -25.22 6.20
CA MET A 1 -2.69 -24.99 7.35
C MET A 1 -2.60 -23.57 7.92
N GLN A 2 -1.44 -22.91 8.04
CA GLN A 2 -1.33 -21.54 8.59
C GLN A 2 -2.09 -20.51 7.75
N TYR A 3 -1.88 -20.48 6.44
CA TYR A 3 -2.58 -19.58 5.52
C TYR A 3 -4.10 -19.71 5.60
N GLN A 4 -4.61 -20.94 5.63
CA GLN A 4 -6.04 -21.20 5.76
C GLN A 4 -6.59 -20.78 7.13
N SER A 5 -5.83 -21.04 8.20
CA SER A 5 -6.19 -20.62 9.55
C SER A 5 -6.30 -19.11 9.67
N GLU A 6 -5.33 -18.36 9.08
CA GLU A 6 -5.39 -16.91 9.05
C GLU A 6 -6.58 -16.40 8.21
N CYS A 7 -6.82 -17.00 7.04
CA CYS A 7 -7.97 -16.66 6.19
C CYS A 7 -9.29 -16.88 6.92
N LEU A 8 -9.48 -18.05 7.52
CA LEU A 8 -10.70 -18.36 8.28
C LEU A 8 -10.87 -17.43 9.49
N SER A 9 -9.78 -17.14 10.19
CA SER A 9 -9.79 -16.21 11.32
C SER A 9 -10.20 -14.80 10.90
N ALA A 10 -9.66 -14.31 9.77
CA ALA A 10 -10.03 -13.00 9.23
C ALA A 10 -11.48 -12.98 8.74
N LEU A 11 -11.94 -14.07 8.14
CA LEU A 11 -13.32 -14.18 7.64
C LEU A 11 -14.37 -14.07 8.75
N LYS A 12 -14.05 -14.53 9.97
CA LYS A 12 -14.93 -14.39 11.15
C LYS A 12 -15.17 -12.94 11.56
N SER A 13 -14.33 -12.01 11.16
CA SER A 13 -14.54 -10.57 11.41
C SER A 13 -15.51 -9.92 10.41
N VAL A 14 -15.88 -10.63 9.34
CA VAL A 14 -16.84 -10.17 8.34
C VAL A 14 -18.22 -10.70 8.68
N VAL A 15 -19.19 -9.80 8.82
CA VAL A 15 -20.58 -10.16 9.13
C VAL A 15 -21.29 -10.79 7.92
N ASN A 16 -22.33 -11.59 8.19
CA ASN A 16 -23.20 -12.18 7.18
C ASN A 16 -22.51 -13.15 6.19
N ILE A 17 -21.50 -13.87 6.67
CA ILE A 17 -20.85 -14.93 5.89
C ILE A 17 -21.59 -16.25 6.08
N HIS A 18 -22.21 -16.76 5.01
CA HIS A 18 -22.84 -18.08 5.00
C HIS A 18 -21.87 -19.18 4.53
N LYS A 19 -22.08 -20.42 4.96
CA LYS A 19 -21.16 -21.55 4.70
C LYS A 19 -20.78 -21.78 3.22
N PRO A 20 -21.70 -21.69 2.24
CA PRO A 20 -21.32 -21.82 0.82
C PRO A 20 -20.34 -20.74 0.38
N PHE A 21 -20.55 -19.47 0.77
CA PHE A 21 -19.62 -18.38 0.46
C PHE A 21 -18.26 -18.66 1.11
N GLU A 22 -18.23 -18.99 2.41
CA GLU A 22 -16.99 -19.30 3.12
C GLU A 22 -16.16 -20.35 2.40
N LYS A 23 -16.77 -21.47 1.99
CA LYS A 23 -16.09 -22.55 1.29
C LYS A 23 -15.48 -22.09 -0.04
N THR A 24 -16.27 -21.39 -0.86
CA THR A 24 -15.80 -20.89 -2.17
C THR A 24 -14.74 -19.81 -2.01
N PHE A 25 -14.90 -18.91 -1.04
CA PHE A 25 -13.92 -17.87 -0.72
C PHE A 25 -12.58 -18.47 -0.25
N MET A 26 -12.62 -19.41 0.68
CA MET A 26 -11.43 -20.11 1.17
C MET A 26 -10.66 -20.82 0.05
N ASP A 27 -11.40 -21.48 -0.85
CA ASP A 27 -10.80 -22.13 -2.01
C ASP A 27 -10.21 -21.12 -2.98
N THR A 28 -10.91 -20.01 -3.25
CA THR A 28 -10.39 -18.90 -4.07
C THR A 28 -9.08 -18.36 -3.51
N MET A 29 -9.03 -18.07 -2.22
CA MET A 29 -7.81 -17.51 -1.62
C MET A 29 -6.61 -18.47 -1.69
N LYS A 30 -6.83 -19.78 -1.59
CA LYS A 30 -5.79 -20.79 -1.85
C LYS A 30 -5.30 -20.74 -3.29
N LEU A 31 -6.23 -20.69 -4.24
CA LEU A 31 -5.92 -20.69 -5.66
C LEU A 31 -5.13 -19.44 -6.10
N PHE A 32 -5.40 -18.27 -5.48
CA PHE A 32 -4.61 -17.06 -5.72
C PHE A 32 -3.13 -17.23 -5.34
N MET A 33 -2.82 -18.14 -4.43
CA MET A 33 -1.43 -18.43 -4.05
C MET A 33 -0.87 -19.68 -4.76
N ALA A 34 -1.73 -20.59 -5.23
CA ALA A 34 -1.30 -21.86 -5.81
C ALA A 34 -1.13 -21.80 -7.34
N ILE A 35 -1.91 -20.97 -8.02
CA ILE A 35 -1.83 -20.86 -9.49
C ILE A 35 -0.61 -20.01 -9.87
N LEU A 36 0.34 -20.64 -10.55
CA LEU A 36 1.60 -20.01 -10.98
C LEU A 36 1.50 -19.19 -12.26
N ASP A 37 0.43 -19.43 -13.04
CA ASP A 37 0.15 -18.75 -14.28
C ASP A 37 -1.00 -17.74 -14.08
N ARG A 38 -1.68 -17.35 -15.13
CA ARG A 38 -2.76 -16.36 -15.09
C ARG A 38 -3.92 -16.82 -14.22
N ILE A 39 -4.24 -16.04 -13.19
CA ILE A 39 -5.41 -16.27 -12.36
C ILE A 39 -6.65 -15.72 -13.08
N ASN A 40 -7.46 -16.58 -13.61
CA ASN A 40 -8.74 -16.28 -14.28
C ASN A 40 -9.79 -17.33 -13.92
N PHE A 41 -11.05 -17.09 -14.29
CA PHE A 41 -12.16 -17.97 -13.90
C PHE A 41 -12.01 -19.40 -14.45
N LEU A 42 -11.48 -19.56 -15.67
CA LEU A 42 -11.23 -20.87 -16.24
C LEU A 42 -10.21 -21.65 -15.40
N GLN A 43 -9.14 -21.01 -14.99
CA GLN A 43 -8.11 -21.66 -14.14
C GLN A 43 -8.63 -21.92 -12.73
N LEU A 44 -9.42 -21.00 -12.16
CA LEU A 44 -10.09 -21.24 -10.88
C LEU A 44 -11.00 -22.47 -10.97
N GLY A 45 -11.81 -22.60 -12.03
CA GLY A 45 -12.65 -23.78 -12.25
C GLY A 45 -11.88 -25.07 -12.55
N ARG A 46 -10.70 -24.97 -13.17
CA ARG A 46 -9.84 -26.13 -13.49
C ARG A 46 -9.12 -26.70 -12.28
N TYR A 47 -8.60 -25.84 -11.40
CA TYR A 47 -7.75 -26.25 -10.27
C TYR A 47 -8.46 -26.22 -8.93
N GLY A 48 -9.62 -25.57 -8.84
CA GLY A 48 -10.41 -25.45 -7.63
C GLY A 48 -11.46 -26.54 -7.44
N CYS A 49 -12.13 -26.47 -6.31
CA CYS A 49 -13.15 -27.44 -5.91
C CYS A 49 -14.54 -27.15 -6.52
N PHE A 50 -14.72 -26.01 -7.18
CA PHE A 50 -16.03 -25.56 -7.69
C PHE A 50 -15.99 -25.30 -9.20
N SER A 51 -17.19 -25.17 -9.80
CA SER A 51 -17.31 -24.82 -11.21
C SER A 51 -16.85 -23.39 -11.47
N GLU A 52 -16.41 -23.10 -12.69
CA GLU A 52 -16.08 -21.75 -13.15
C GLU A 52 -17.21 -20.75 -12.84
N GLN A 53 -18.46 -21.14 -13.02
CA GLN A 53 -19.62 -20.29 -12.78
C GLN A 53 -19.77 -19.94 -11.29
N THR A 54 -19.43 -20.87 -10.40
CA THR A 54 -19.46 -20.61 -8.95
C THR A 54 -18.47 -19.50 -8.55
N TYR A 55 -17.26 -19.52 -9.11
CA TYR A 55 -16.27 -18.44 -8.89
C TYR A 55 -16.73 -17.13 -9.52
N ARG A 56 -17.34 -17.15 -10.71
CA ARG A 56 -17.91 -15.94 -11.34
C ARG A 56 -18.96 -15.29 -10.45
N ASN A 57 -19.84 -16.08 -9.86
CA ASN A 57 -20.87 -15.60 -8.93
C ASN A 57 -20.26 -15.07 -7.62
N LEU A 58 -19.22 -15.71 -7.10
CA LEU A 58 -18.50 -15.18 -5.92
C LEU A 58 -17.95 -13.78 -6.17
N PHE A 59 -17.36 -13.55 -7.36
CA PHE A 59 -16.76 -12.27 -7.71
C PHE A 59 -17.78 -11.16 -8.02
N GLU A 60 -19.07 -11.48 -8.12
CA GLU A 60 -20.15 -10.50 -8.21
C GLU A 60 -20.60 -9.96 -6.85
N ASN A 61 -20.01 -10.44 -5.75
CA ASN A 61 -20.37 -10.03 -4.40
C ASN A 61 -19.83 -8.63 -4.08
N GLU A 62 -20.69 -7.62 -4.16
CA GLU A 62 -20.39 -6.22 -3.83
C GLU A 62 -20.38 -5.93 -2.32
N THR A 63 -20.96 -6.83 -1.53
CA THR A 63 -21.18 -6.59 -0.10
C THR A 63 -20.07 -7.12 0.78
N PHE A 64 -19.08 -7.82 0.20
CA PHE A 64 -17.96 -8.35 0.96
C PHE A 64 -17.09 -7.23 1.53
N ASN A 65 -16.99 -7.20 2.84
CA ASN A 65 -16.27 -6.14 3.54
C ASN A 65 -14.75 -6.43 3.61
N TRP A 66 -14.05 -6.12 2.51
CA TRP A 66 -12.58 -6.25 2.40
C TRP A 66 -11.85 -5.50 3.50
N PHE A 67 -12.37 -4.33 3.91
CA PHE A 67 -11.77 -3.56 4.99
C PHE A 67 -11.77 -4.33 6.30
N ALA A 68 -12.91 -4.89 6.73
CA ALA A 68 -13.00 -5.66 7.95
C ALA A 68 -12.12 -6.92 7.90
N PHE A 69 -12.11 -7.61 6.75
CA PHE A 69 -11.28 -8.78 6.52
C PHE A 69 -9.78 -8.47 6.71
N ASN A 70 -9.28 -7.46 5.99
CA ASN A 70 -7.87 -7.10 6.04
C ASN A 70 -7.48 -6.42 7.35
N ALA A 71 -8.35 -5.58 7.95
CA ALA A 71 -8.09 -4.96 9.24
C ALA A 71 -7.90 -6.01 10.36
N SER A 72 -8.63 -7.13 10.30
CA SER A 72 -8.43 -8.25 11.22
C SER A 72 -7.04 -8.89 11.10
N ILE A 73 -6.51 -9.03 9.88
CA ILE A 73 -5.14 -9.53 9.64
C ILE A 73 -4.13 -8.50 10.17
N ILE A 74 -4.31 -7.24 9.80
CA ILE A 74 -3.43 -6.12 10.14
C ILE A 74 -3.30 -5.97 11.65
N SER A 75 -4.41 -6.01 12.37
CA SER A 75 -4.42 -5.85 13.84
C SER A 75 -3.62 -6.92 14.58
N LYS A 76 -3.50 -8.12 14.00
CA LYS A 76 -2.73 -9.24 14.58
C LYS A 76 -1.26 -9.21 14.21
N HIS A 77 -0.94 -8.74 13.01
CA HIS A 77 0.38 -8.97 12.41
C HIS A 77 1.22 -7.70 12.25
N LEU A 78 0.64 -6.50 12.24
CA LEU A 78 1.39 -5.25 12.34
C LEU A 78 1.42 -4.82 13.81
N THR A 79 2.54 -5.10 14.48
CA THR A 79 2.67 -5.00 15.95
C THR A 79 3.31 -3.70 16.43
N GLY A 80 3.88 -2.89 15.54
CA GLY A 80 4.47 -1.60 15.87
C GLY A 80 3.45 -0.62 16.45
N LYS A 81 3.93 0.30 17.27
CA LYS A 81 3.09 1.33 17.92
C LYS A 81 2.73 2.45 16.95
N ARG A 82 3.70 2.89 16.11
CA ARG A 82 3.51 3.96 15.14
C ARG A 82 2.97 3.37 13.83
N LYS A 83 1.73 3.73 13.51
CA LYS A 83 1.06 3.28 12.28
C LYS A 83 0.49 4.47 11.53
N ALA A 84 0.45 4.36 10.20
CA ALA A 84 -0.23 5.33 9.35
C ALA A 84 -0.96 4.63 8.20
N ILE A 85 -1.89 5.35 7.60
CA ILE A 85 -2.56 4.95 6.36
C ILE A 85 -1.65 5.40 5.21
N ALA A 86 -1.18 4.48 4.39
CA ALA A 86 -0.50 4.80 3.15
C ALA A 86 -1.45 4.68 1.97
N ILE A 87 -1.35 5.61 1.03
CA ILE A 87 -2.11 5.59 -0.22
C ILE A 87 -1.18 5.70 -1.41
N ALA A 88 -1.48 4.96 -2.46
CA ALA A 88 -0.79 5.07 -3.73
C ALA A 88 -1.68 4.57 -4.88
N PRO A 89 -1.73 5.29 -6.02
CA PRO A 89 -2.32 4.78 -7.24
C PRO A 89 -1.39 3.73 -7.88
N SER A 90 -1.97 2.74 -8.55
CA SER A 90 -1.21 1.71 -9.25
C SER A 90 -1.87 1.36 -10.59
N TYR A 91 -1.10 1.54 -11.66
CA TYR A 91 -1.51 1.19 -13.01
C TYR A 91 -1.68 -0.34 -13.18
N ILE A 92 -2.77 -0.74 -13.82
CA ILE A 92 -3.10 -2.13 -14.17
C ILE A 92 -3.26 -2.21 -15.70
N PRO A 93 -2.42 -2.96 -16.43
CA PRO A 93 -2.56 -3.13 -17.85
C PRO A 93 -3.88 -3.81 -18.20
N LYS A 94 -4.64 -3.25 -19.10
CA LYS A 94 -5.91 -3.77 -19.56
C LYS A 94 -6.14 -3.40 -21.03
N SER A 95 -6.50 -4.40 -21.82
CA SER A 95 -6.89 -4.22 -23.22
C SER A 95 -8.40 -4.25 -23.39
N GLY A 96 -8.88 -3.91 -24.59
CA GLY A 96 -10.31 -3.87 -24.91
C GLY A 96 -10.92 -2.47 -24.72
N HIS A 97 -12.22 -2.33 -24.98
CA HIS A 97 -12.93 -1.06 -24.96
C HIS A 97 -14.14 -1.06 -24.02
N LYS A 98 -14.58 -2.23 -23.59
CA LYS A 98 -15.84 -2.41 -22.83
C LYS A 98 -15.65 -2.44 -21.31
N THR A 99 -14.39 -2.36 -20.83
CA THR A 99 -14.12 -2.37 -19.40
C THR A 99 -14.50 -1.01 -18.81
N PRO A 100 -15.30 -0.96 -17.73
CA PRO A 100 -15.64 0.28 -17.06
C PRO A 100 -14.39 1.04 -16.62
N TRP A 101 -14.39 2.36 -16.79
CA TRP A 101 -13.32 3.27 -16.39
C TRP A 101 -11.95 2.96 -17.01
N ILE A 102 -11.94 2.28 -18.17
CA ILE A 102 -10.69 2.11 -18.92
C ILE A 102 -10.27 3.46 -19.53
N GLY A 103 -9.05 3.86 -19.27
CA GLY A 103 -8.52 5.16 -19.68
C GLY A 103 -7.02 5.16 -19.84
N TYR A 104 -6.43 6.34 -19.89
CA TYR A 104 -4.98 6.53 -19.89
C TYR A 104 -4.52 6.93 -18.49
N PHE A 105 -3.67 6.12 -17.89
CA PHE A 105 -3.14 6.32 -16.55
C PHE A 105 -1.62 6.27 -16.55
N TRP A 106 -1.00 6.94 -15.59
CA TRP A 106 0.45 6.96 -15.46
C TRP A 106 1.00 5.59 -15.10
N SER A 107 1.94 5.09 -15.89
CA SER A 107 2.66 3.85 -15.64
C SER A 107 4.09 4.15 -15.21
N GLY A 108 4.41 4.00 -13.94
CA GLY A 108 5.75 4.24 -13.42
C GLY A 108 6.83 3.36 -14.05
N CYS A 109 6.50 2.13 -14.45
CA CYS A 109 7.43 1.23 -15.15
C CYS A 109 7.74 1.69 -16.59
N ALA A 110 6.79 2.39 -17.23
CA ALA A 110 6.95 2.87 -18.58
C ALA A 110 7.44 4.33 -18.63
N GLY A 111 7.31 5.07 -17.51
CA GLY A 111 7.57 6.50 -17.46
C GLY A 111 6.61 7.33 -18.34
N ASP A 112 5.41 6.81 -18.65
CA ASP A 112 4.47 7.41 -19.59
C ASP A 112 3.02 6.99 -19.27
N TYR A 113 2.05 7.71 -19.86
CA TYR A 113 0.64 7.38 -19.81
C TYR A 113 0.33 6.19 -20.71
N LYS A 114 -0.26 5.14 -20.15
CA LYS A 114 -0.68 3.95 -20.89
C LYS A 114 -2.15 3.68 -20.70
N ARG A 115 -2.76 3.11 -21.74
CA ARG A 115 -4.14 2.66 -21.69
C ARG A 115 -4.27 1.45 -20.80
N GLY A 116 -5.22 1.50 -19.87
CA GLY A 116 -5.48 0.44 -18.90
C GLY A 116 -6.45 0.89 -17.83
N LEU A 117 -6.28 0.35 -16.64
CA LEU A 117 -6.98 0.74 -15.42
C LEU A 117 -5.99 1.29 -14.41
N GLU A 118 -6.50 1.99 -13.43
CA GLU A 118 -5.76 2.36 -12.23
C GLU A 118 -6.57 1.98 -11.01
N ILE A 119 -5.89 1.57 -9.96
CA ILE A 119 -6.48 1.35 -8.64
C ILE A 119 -5.79 2.26 -7.62
N LEU A 120 -6.58 2.90 -6.75
CA LEU A 120 -6.05 3.48 -5.52
C LEU A 120 -5.94 2.37 -4.50
N GLY A 121 -4.75 2.03 -4.08
CA GLY A 121 -4.54 1.13 -2.95
C GLY A 121 -4.43 1.90 -1.65
N ILE A 122 -5.01 1.33 -0.61
CA ILE A 122 -4.97 1.83 0.76
C ILE A 122 -4.33 0.75 1.61
N GLY A 123 -3.25 1.09 2.29
CA GLY A 123 -2.53 0.19 3.19
C GLY A 123 -2.34 0.79 4.57
N VAL A 124 -2.00 -0.05 5.51
CA VAL A 124 -1.47 0.36 6.81
C VAL A 124 0.02 0.08 6.80
N ILE A 125 0.81 1.13 7.06
CA ILE A 125 2.24 1.01 7.27
C ILE A 125 2.55 0.97 8.77
N ASP A 126 3.43 0.07 9.14
CA ASP A 126 4.04 -0.06 10.45
C ASP A 126 5.43 0.58 10.40
N ILE A 127 5.57 1.74 11.04
CA ILE A 127 6.78 2.55 10.96
C ILE A 127 7.93 1.87 11.73
N ASP A 128 7.61 1.24 12.85
CA ASP A 128 8.60 0.63 13.73
C ASP A 128 9.23 -0.63 13.13
N ASN A 129 8.43 -1.40 12.37
CA ASN A 129 8.86 -2.64 11.74
C ASN A 129 9.14 -2.52 10.23
N HIS A 130 8.94 -1.32 9.64
CA HIS A 130 9.09 -1.08 8.19
C HIS A 130 8.28 -2.04 7.32
N GLU A 131 7.02 -2.24 7.66
CA GLU A 131 6.13 -3.17 6.99
C GLU A 131 4.87 -2.48 6.47
N CYS A 132 4.16 -3.16 5.55
CA CYS A 132 2.85 -2.73 5.07
C CYS A 132 1.96 -3.94 4.78
N MET A 133 0.68 -3.79 5.10
CA MET A 133 -0.41 -4.64 4.64
C MET A 133 -1.53 -3.78 4.07
N THR A 134 -2.23 -4.27 3.04
CA THR A 134 -3.28 -3.51 2.36
C THR A 134 -4.61 -3.65 3.07
N LEU A 135 -5.34 -2.54 3.25
CA LEU A 135 -6.74 -2.54 3.70
C LEU A 135 -7.71 -2.87 2.56
N GLY A 136 -7.37 -2.43 1.37
CA GLY A 136 -8.15 -2.65 0.17
C GLY A 136 -7.71 -1.75 -0.97
N SER A 137 -8.44 -1.84 -2.08
CA SER A 137 -8.26 -1.00 -3.24
C SER A 137 -9.59 -0.61 -3.86
N ILE A 138 -9.58 0.44 -4.66
CA ILE A 138 -10.73 0.86 -5.46
C ILE A 138 -10.24 1.25 -6.86
N GLN A 139 -10.99 0.88 -7.88
CA GLN A 139 -10.70 1.33 -9.24
C GLN A 139 -10.88 2.84 -9.36
N THR A 140 -9.91 3.51 -9.99
CA THR A 140 -9.96 4.95 -10.26
C THR A 140 -10.83 5.21 -11.49
N PRO A 141 -11.75 6.19 -11.45
CA PRO A 141 -12.52 6.60 -12.61
C PRO A 141 -11.64 7.16 -13.72
N ASP A 142 -12.02 6.94 -14.97
CA ASP A 142 -11.39 7.59 -16.12
C ASP A 142 -11.73 9.08 -16.19
N CYS A 143 -10.99 9.85 -16.99
CA CYS A 143 -11.18 11.30 -17.10
C CYS A 143 -12.61 11.70 -17.46
N LYS A 144 -13.25 10.98 -18.39
CA LYS A 144 -14.63 11.28 -18.79
C LYS A 144 -15.62 11.11 -17.63
N THR A 145 -15.43 10.08 -16.83
CA THR A 145 -16.25 9.82 -15.65
C THR A 145 -16.03 10.89 -14.59
N LEU A 146 -14.78 11.31 -14.38
CA LEU A 146 -14.44 12.41 -13.47
C LEU A 146 -15.04 13.74 -13.92
N ASP A 147 -14.97 14.06 -15.22
CA ASP A 147 -15.57 15.26 -15.82
C ASP A 147 -17.10 15.28 -15.59
N ASN A 148 -17.77 14.13 -15.78
CA ASN A 148 -19.21 14.01 -15.51
C ASN A 148 -19.57 14.16 -14.02
N MET A 149 -18.63 13.93 -13.11
CA MET A 149 -18.79 14.13 -11.66
C MET A 149 -18.41 15.54 -11.22
N ASP A 150 -17.96 16.40 -12.13
CA ASP A 150 -17.37 17.71 -11.85
C ASP A 150 -16.24 17.63 -10.81
N LYS A 151 -15.35 16.64 -10.97
CA LYS A 151 -14.24 16.37 -10.06
C LYS A 151 -12.94 16.14 -10.83
N ASN A 152 -11.87 16.67 -10.30
CA ASN A 152 -10.56 16.19 -10.72
C ASN A 152 -10.16 14.92 -9.92
N LEU A 153 -9.13 14.25 -10.38
CA LEU A 153 -8.66 13.00 -9.80
C LEU A 153 -8.29 13.14 -8.31
N VAL A 154 -7.68 14.25 -7.94
CA VAL A 154 -7.21 14.49 -6.56
C VAL A 154 -8.39 14.71 -5.62
N ASP A 155 -9.41 15.43 -6.08
CA ASP A 155 -10.65 15.64 -5.33
C ASP A 155 -11.40 14.32 -5.13
N TRP A 156 -11.43 13.48 -6.17
CA TRP A 156 -12.06 12.17 -6.07
C TRP A 156 -11.37 11.31 -5.00
N TYR A 157 -10.03 11.29 -4.97
CA TYR A 157 -9.29 10.54 -3.95
C TYR A 157 -9.56 11.05 -2.53
N SER A 158 -9.58 12.36 -2.31
CA SER A 158 -9.90 12.92 -0.99
C SER A 158 -11.31 12.58 -0.57
N CYS A 159 -12.32 12.74 -1.46
CA CYS A 159 -13.71 12.36 -1.19
C CYS A 159 -13.84 10.87 -0.84
N TYR A 160 -13.13 9.99 -1.55
CA TYR A 160 -13.14 8.55 -1.28
C TYR A 160 -12.60 8.22 0.11
N LEU A 161 -11.49 8.82 0.51
CA LEU A 161 -10.90 8.60 1.83
C LEU A 161 -11.80 9.16 2.95
N ILE A 162 -12.32 10.36 2.77
CA ILE A 162 -13.22 11.02 3.72
C ILE A 162 -14.50 10.22 3.93
N SER A 163 -15.07 9.63 2.86
CA SER A 163 -16.25 8.77 2.99
C SER A 163 -16.03 7.53 3.86
N ARG A 164 -14.77 7.23 4.20
CA ARG A 164 -14.34 6.09 5.03
C ARG A 164 -13.60 6.53 6.30
N LYS A 165 -13.70 7.82 6.65
CA LYS A 165 -12.90 8.40 7.72
C LYS A 165 -12.98 7.62 9.03
N ASP A 166 -14.17 7.22 9.48
CA ASP A 166 -14.33 6.54 10.77
C ASP A 166 -13.56 5.22 10.80
N LYS A 167 -13.59 4.45 9.70
CA LYS A 167 -12.84 3.19 9.57
C LYS A 167 -11.33 3.43 9.50
N LEU A 168 -10.88 4.45 8.78
CA LEU A 168 -9.46 4.76 8.64
C LEU A 168 -8.91 5.33 9.94
N GLN A 169 -9.63 6.24 10.58
CA GLN A 169 -9.22 6.88 11.83
C GLN A 169 -9.23 5.92 13.02
N SER A 170 -10.00 4.83 12.98
CA SER A 170 -9.89 3.77 13.97
C SER A 170 -8.52 3.08 13.98
N ILE A 171 -7.74 3.23 12.89
CA ILE A 171 -6.37 2.71 12.78
C ILE A 171 -5.36 3.83 12.97
N SER A 172 -5.48 4.91 12.21
CA SER A 172 -4.61 6.09 12.29
C SER A 172 -5.25 7.31 11.65
N ARG A 173 -5.03 8.49 12.25
CA ARG A 173 -5.38 9.78 11.65
C ARG A 173 -4.31 10.27 10.67
N THR A 174 -3.13 9.66 10.64
CA THR A 174 -2.04 10.06 9.75
C THR A 174 -2.17 9.32 8.41
N VAL A 175 -2.21 10.09 7.32
CA VAL A 175 -2.19 9.59 5.94
C VAL A 175 -0.86 9.96 5.29
N VAL A 176 -0.18 8.98 4.71
CA VAL A 176 1.09 9.18 4.01
C VAL A 176 0.88 8.95 2.52
N ALA A 177 1.22 9.96 1.72
CA ALA A 177 0.99 9.97 0.28
C ALA A 177 2.23 10.50 -0.46
N ASP A 178 2.33 10.23 -1.76
CA ASP A 178 3.43 10.74 -2.57
C ASP A 178 3.27 12.25 -2.90
N ALA A 179 4.26 12.82 -3.61
CA ALA A 179 4.27 14.23 -3.97
C ALA A 179 3.09 14.67 -4.87
N PHE A 180 2.43 13.73 -5.55
CA PHE A 180 1.25 14.02 -6.37
C PHE A 180 0.09 14.59 -5.52
N PHE A 181 -0.01 14.15 -4.27
CA PHE A 181 -1.04 14.54 -3.30
C PHE A 181 -0.68 15.81 -2.50
N SER A 182 0.48 16.43 -2.72
CA SER A 182 0.88 17.67 -2.04
C SER A 182 0.20 18.92 -2.62
N LYS A 183 -1.11 18.85 -2.83
CA LYS A 183 -1.96 19.91 -3.39
C LYS A 183 -2.98 20.37 -2.36
N GLU A 184 -3.31 21.67 -2.40
CA GLU A 184 -4.32 22.26 -1.49
C GLU A 184 -5.66 21.52 -1.58
N THR A 185 -6.08 21.15 -2.80
CA THR A 185 -7.34 20.45 -3.06
C THR A 185 -7.44 19.06 -2.42
N PHE A 186 -6.29 18.44 -2.10
CA PHE A 186 -6.24 17.20 -1.31
C PHE A 186 -6.07 17.50 0.18
N ILE A 187 -5.09 18.34 0.51
CA ILE A 187 -4.66 18.57 1.89
C ILE A 187 -5.76 19.25 2.72
N THR A 188 -6.44 20.25 2.16
CA THR A 188 -7.43 21.01 2.91
C THR A 188 -8.63 20.16 3.33
N PRO A 189 -9.31 19.41 2.43
CA PRO A 189 -10.41 18.56 2.85
C PRO A 189 -10.00 17.46 3.82
N MET A 190 -8.78 16.90 3.67
CA MET A 190 -8.27 15.89 4.60
C MET A 190 -8.11 16.46 6.01
N CYS A 191 -7.49 17.64 6.13
CA CYS A 191 -7.31 18.30 7.43
C CYS A 191 -8.63 18.75 8.08
N GLU A 192 -9.60 19.22 7.29
CA GLU A 192 -10.95 19.58 7.76
C GLU A 192 -11.74 18.37 8.27
N ASN A 193 -11.29 17.15 7.91
CA ASN A 193 -11.85 15.90 8.39
C ASN A 193 -10.92 15.19 9.40
N ASP A 194 -10.09 15.94 10.13
CA ASP A 194 -9.22 15.46 11.20
C ASP A 194 -8.15 14.45 10.78
N PHE A 195 -7.70 14.50 9.53
CA PHE A 195 -6.54 13.77 9.07
C PHE A 195 -5.30 14.66 9.08
N HIS A 196 -4.17 14.10 9.46
CA HIS A 196 -2.85 14.65 9.21
C HIS A 196 -2.25 14.01 7.97
N VAL A 197 -1.71 14.82 7.07
CA VAL A 197 -1.12 14.31 5.82
C VAL A 197 0.39 14.51 5.85
N ILE A 198 1.11 13.42 5.59
CA ILE A 198 2.55 13.43 5.37
C ILE A 198 2.80 13.20 3.89
N SER A 199 3.57 14.10 3.27
CA SER A 199 3.92 13.99 1.86
C SER A 199 5.27 14.65 1.57
N ARG A 200 5.59 14.81 0.30
CA ARG A 200 6.82 15.45 -0.17
C ARG A 200 6.51 16.66 -1.02
N PHE A 201 7.18 17.77 -0.77
CA PHE A 201 7.16 18.92 -1.66
C PHE A 201 8.09 18.73 -2.86
N ARG A 202 7.77 19.45 -3.93
CA ARG A 202 8.71 19.68 -5.03
C ARG A 202 9.74 20.72 -4.59
N ASN A 203 10.92 20.72 -5.22
CA ASN A 203 12.00 21.61 -4.82
C ASN A 203 11.76 23.09 -5.17
N ASP A 204 10.75 23.38 -6.00
CA ASP A 204 10.33 24.74 -6.38
C ASP A 204 9.28 25.36 -5.43
N VAL A 205 8.92 24.65 -4.36
CA VAL A 205 7.93 25.11 -3.39
C VAL A 205 8.34 26.42 -2.70
N VAL A 206 7.36 27.29 -2.45
CA VAL A 206 7.55 28.54 -1.73
C VAL A 206 7.15 28.36 -0.28
N LEU A 207 8.14 28.38 0.63
CA LEU A 207 7.97 28.26 2.07
C LEU A 207 8.52 29.49 2.75
N TYR A 208 7.95 29.83 3.92
CA TYR A 208 8.33 30.98 4.72
C TYR A 208 8.66 30.60 6.16
N TYR A 209 9.65 31.26 6.72
CA TYR A 209 9.91 31.19 8.16
C TYR A 209 8.76 31.89 8.93
N PRO A 210 8.20 31.26 9.97
CA PRO A 210 7.29 31.94 10.89
C PRO A 210 8.00 33.12 11.56
N THR A 211 7.29 34.22 11.82
CA THR A 211 7.89 35.33 12.55
C THR A 211 8.20 34.95 14.00
N LEU A 212 9.37 35.34 14.48
CA LEU A 212 9.76 35.25 15.87
C LEU A 212 9.35 36.52 16.69
N GLU A 213 8.94 37.58 15.96
CA GLU A 213 8.53 38.82 16.60
C GLU A 213 7.22 38.67 17.35
N LYS A 214 7.18 39.00 18.63
CA LYS A 214 5.94 39.12 19.40
C LYS A 214 5.14 40.30 18.88
N LYS A 215 3.80 40.22 18.86
CA LYS A 215 2.92 41.35 18.51
C LYS A 215 3.28 42.56 19.39
N THR A 216 3.77 43.62 18.76
CA THR A 216 4.30 44.80 19.47
C THR A 216 3.24 45.84 19.84
N GLY A 217 1.97 45.63 19.47
CA GLY A 217 0.90 46.61 19.70
C GLY A 217 1.01 47.90 18.88
N LYS A 218 2.07 48.05 18.05
CA LYS A 218 2.29 49.24 17.21
C LYS A 218 1.30 49.24 16.02
N ARG A 219 0.92 50.46 15.57
CA ARG A 219 0.16 50.65 14.35
C ARG A 219 0.89 50.06 13.14
N GLY A 220 0.25 49.23 12.36
CA GLY A 220 0.78 48.63 11.14
C GLY A 220 0.27 47.19 10.96
N HIS A 221 0.44 46.66 9.76
CA HIS A 221 0.07 45.25 9.47
C HIS A 221 1.07 44.33 10.22
N PRO A 222 0.59 43.36 11.00
CA PRO A 222 1.49 42.42 11.68
C PRO A 222 2.41 41.70 10.69
N LYS A 223 3.69 41.57 11.02
CA LYS A 223 4.61 40.74 10.27
C LYS A 223 4.27 39.27 10.52
N TRP A 224 3.92 38.57 9.48
CA TRP A 224 3.53 37.17 9.56
C TRP A 224 4.72 36.22 9.37
N PHE A 225 5.73 36.65 8.58
CA PHE A 225 6.85 35.83 8.15
C PHE A 225 8.15 36.61 8.21
N ASP A 226 9.25 35.91 8.53
CA ASP A 226 10.61 36.48 8.56
C ASP A 226 11.36 36.33 7.24
N GLY A 227 10.68 35.90 6.20
CA GLY A 227 11.23 35.78 4.84
C GLY A 227 11.00 34.40 4.21
N ARG A 228 11.31 34.34 2.94
CA ARG A 228 11.26 33.10 2.16
C ARG A 228 12.47 32.22 2.51
N ILE A 229 12.26 30.91 2.59
CA ILE A 229 13.32 29.94 2.86
C ILE A 229 14.14 29.71 1.58
N ASP A 230 15.46 29.87 1.69
CA ASP A 230 16.43 29.44 0.69
C ASP A 230 17.09 28.12 1.18
N PHE A 231 16.79 27.03 0.50
CA PHE A 231 17.31 25.72 0.88
C PHE A 231 18.79 25.53 0.57
N ALA A 232 19.40 26.38 -0.27
CA ALA A 232 20.84 26.41 -0.47
C ALA A 232 21.57 27.11 0.68
N LYS A 233 20.86 27.97 1.44
CA LYS A 233 21.36 28.73 2.57
C LYS A 233 20.38 28.69 3.75
N LEU A 234 20.06 27.45 4.19
CA LEU A 234 19.11 27.22 5.27
C LEU A 234 19.62 27.88 6.57
N ASP A 235 18.74 28.62 7.24
CA ASP A 235 19.04 29.20 8.57
C ASP A 235 19.01 28.10 9.65
N LEU A 236 20.17 27.56 9.96
CA LEU A 236 20.32 26.46 10.92
C LEU A 236 19.96 26.85 12.36
N THR A 237 19.91 28.14 12.68
CA THR A 237 19.52 28.60 14.05
C THR A 237 18.04 28.33 14.34
N ARG A 238 17.25 28.13 13.28
CA ARG A 238 15.81 27.80 13.33
C ARG A 238 15.50 26.34 13.13
N CYS A 239 16.53 25.51 12.96
CA CYS A 239 16.39 24.10 12.65
C CYS A 239 16.82 23.23 13.83
N LYS A 240 16.16 22.12 14.00
CA LYS A 240 16.64 21.00 14.79
C LYS A 240 17.37 20.03 13.88
N GLU A 241 18.65 19.80 14.17
CA GLU A 241 19.46 18.83 13.42
C GLU A 241 19.27 17.41 13.98
N TYR A 242 19.27 16.42 13.08
CA TYR A 242 19.16 15.00 13.42
C TYR A 242 20.26 14.20 12.75
N GLU A 243 20.80 13.26 13.48
CA GLU A 243 21.71 12.28 12.92
C GLU A 243 20.92 11.27 12.06
N VAL A 244 21.31 11.15 10.80
CA VAL A 244 20.75 10.18 9.85
C VAL A 244 21.84 9.56 9.00
N ASN A 245 21.66 8.29 8.63
CA ASN A 245 22.59 7.63 7.74
C ASN A 245 22.56 8.27 6.35
N LYS A 246 23.75 8.53 5.77
CA LYS A 246 23.96 9.02 4.39
C LYS A 246 23.39 10.42 4.10
N GLY A 247 23.40 11.32 5.07
CA GLY A 247 23.00 12.71 4.85
C GLY A 247 22.84 13.52 6.12
N LYS A 248 22.37 14.76 5.96
CA LYS A 248 21.96 15.64 7.05
C LYS A 248 20.47 15.88 7.00
N LEU A 249 19.82 15.83 8.15
CA LEU A 249 18.39 16.08 8.28
C LEU A 249 18.17 17.25 9.21
N TYR A 250 17.35 18.20 8.76
CA TYR A 250 16.93 19.37 9.53
C TYR A 250 15.41 19.40 9.62
N GLY A 251 14.87 19.55 10.83
CA GLY A 251 13.46 19.74 11.08
C GLY A 251 13.16 21.19 11.48
N LEU A 252 12.09 21.74 10.94
CA LEU A 252 11.63 23.08 11.28
C LEU A 252 10.13 23.24 10.97
N ARG A 253 9.48 24.15 11.72
CA ARG A 253 8.11 24.57 11.42
C ARG A 253 8.12 25.70 10.39
N VAL A 254 7.32 25.59 9.33
CA VAL A 254 7.27 26.56 8.22
C VAL A 254 5.85 26.86 7.79
N TYR A 255 5.63 28.00 7.13
CA TYR A 255 4.38 28.28 6.44
C TYR A 255 4.48 27.91 4.94
N ALA A 256 3.63 27.00 4.50
CA ALA A 256 3.56 26.58 3.10
C ALA A 256 2.52 27.44 2.36
N LYS A 257 2.99 28.35 1.47
CA LYS A 257 2.10 29.28 0.74
C LYS A 257 1.08 28.53 -0.10
N ALA A 258 1.49 27.49 -0.79
CA ALA A 258 0.59 26.72 -1.68
C ALA A 258 -0.48 25.93 -0.89
N LEU A 259 -0.22 25.60 0.37
CA LEU A 259 -1.16 24.88 1.24
C LEU A 259 -1.91 25.82 2.21
N LYS A 260 -1.55 27.10 2.24
CA LYS A 260 -2.11 28.13 3.13
C LYS A 260 -2.11 27.76 4.62
N ARG A 261 -1.08 27.00 5.08
CA ARG A 261 -0.98 26.52 6.45
C ARG A 261 0.45 26.36 6.94
N TYR A 262 0.59 26.27 8.24
CA TYR A 262 1.84 25.83 8.85
C TYR A 262 1.96 24.31 8.72
N VAL A 263 3.20 23.86 8.56
CA VAL A 263 3.56 22.44 8.47
C VAL A 263 4.88 22.19 9.19
N SER A 264 5.06 20.99 9.70
CA SER A 264 6.39 20.50 10.07
C SER A 264 7.12 20.08 8.80
N LEU A 265 8.33 20.60 8.61
CA LEU A 265 9.17 20.32 7.45
C LEU A 265 10.41 19.54 7.88
N ALA A 266 10.72 18.48 7.14
CA ALA A 266 11.98 17.75 7.22
C ALA A 266 12.78 17.96 5.93
N VAL A 267 13.91 18.63 6.04
CA VAL A 267 14.82 18.90 4.92
C VAL A 267 15.96 17.90 4.98
N TRP A 268 16.05 17.02 4.01
CA TRP A 268 17.12 16.04 3.93
C TRP A 268 18.11 16.41 2.82
N TYR A 269 19.39 16.54 3.20
CA TYR A 269 20.51 16.75 2.29
C TYR A 269 21.27 15.43 2.15
N PRO A 270 21.16 14.72 1.02
CA PRO A 270 21.90 13.48 0.80
C PRO A 270 23.41 13.75 0.72
N MET A 271 24.21 12.82 1.24
CA MET A 271 25.66 12.83 1.16
C MET A 271 26.19 11.56 0.46
N ASP A 272 25.35 10.92 -0.35
CA ASP A 272 25.66 9.67 -1.03
C ASP A 272 26.23 9.87 -2.47
N GLY A 273 26.45 11.12 -2.88
CA GLY A 273 26.96 11.47 -4.20
C GLY A 273 25.98 11.27 -5.37
N ARG A 274 24.75 10.83 -5.09
CA ARG A 274 23.75 10.56 -6.15
C ARG A 274 22.97 11.80 -6.58
N THR A 275 22.84 12.77 -5.70
CA THR A 275 22.10 14.03 -5.96
C THR A 275 22.62 15.12 -5.04
N ASP A 276 22.87 16.30 -5.62
CA ASP A 276 23.21 17.53 -4.90
C ASP A 276 21.96 18.28 -4.42
N LYS A 277 20.77 17.72 -4.68
CA LYS A 277 19.51 18.38 -4.37
C LYS A 277 18.91 17.83 -3.07
N TRP A 278 18.48 18.76 -2.22
CA TRP A 278 17.69 18.46 -1.02
C TRP A 278 16.35 17.81 -1.34
N GLN A 279 15.82 17.12 -0.38
CA GLN A 279 14.45 16.57 -0.43
C GLN A 279 13.63 17.12 0.72
N LEU A 280 12.39 17.51 0.43
CA LEU A 280 11.51 18.24 1.34
C LEU A 280 10.30 17.37 1.70
N TYR A 281 10.26 16.89 2.92
CA TYR A 281 9.14 16.14 3.46
C TYR A 281 8.37 16.99 4.45
N PHE A 282 7.06 16.85 4.50
CA PHE A 282 6.25 17.64 5.40
C PHE A 282 5.14 16.83 6.06
N SER A 283 4.69 17.31 7.22
CA SER A 283 3.46 16.90 7.88
C SER A 283 2.56 18.10 8.10
N THR A 284 1.25 17.91 7.90
CA THR A 284 0.23 18.92 8.25
C THR A 284 0.00 19.01 9.76
N ASP A 285 0.45 18.03 10.54
CA ASP A 285 0.70 18.21 11.97
C ASP A 285 2.00 18.97 12.11
N ASP A 286 1.88 20.28 12.36
CA ASP A 286 3.01 21.21 12.42
C ASP A 286 3.85 21.08 13.70
N SER A 287 3.42 20.26 14.64
CA SER A 287 4.13 19.87 15.86
C SER A 287 4.96 18.59 15.73
N MET A 288 4.74 17.79 14.66
CA MET A 288 5.44 16.52 14.44
C MET A 288 6.95 16.74 14.30
N ASP A 289 7.74 15.86 14.91
CA ASP A 289 9.20 15.92 14.83
C ASP A 289 9.69 15.64 13.39
N GLY A 290 10.68 16.41 12.92
CA GLY A 290 11.19 16.25 11.54
C GLY A 290 11.77 14.88 11.24
N ARG A 291 12.33 14.18 12.24
CA ARG A 291 12.77 12.80 12.08
C ARG A 291 11.59 11.86 11.89
N GLU A 292 10.52 12.05 12.63
CA GLU A 292 9.30 11.24 12.44
C GLU A 292 8.70 11.46 11.05
N VAL A 293 8.59 12.70 10.56
CA VAL A 293 8.12 13.01 9.21
C VAL A 293 8.88 12.19 8.17
N LEU A 294 10.21 12.13 8.28
CA LEU A 294 11.05 11.35 7.36
C LEU A 294 10.79 9.84 7.49
N ASP A 295 10.71 9.31 8.71
CA ASP A 295 10.51 7.88 8.97
C ASP A 295 9.16 7.41 8.39
N TYR A 296 8.09 8.18 8.64
CA TYR A 296 6.75 7.89 8.08
C TYR A 296 6.76 7.92 6.55
N TYR A 297 7.35 8.96 5.95
CA TYR A 297 7.37 9.06 4.49
C TYR A 297 8.17 7.94 3.84
N ARG A 298 9.32 7.58 4.38
CA ARG A 298 10.15 6.48 3.85
C ARG A 298 9.45 5.13 3.93
N THR A 299 8.70 4.89 5.01
CA THR A 299 7.96 3.63 5.17
C THR A 299 6.79 3.50 4.18
N ARG A 300 6.27 4.61 3.62
CA ARG A 300 5.23 4.59 2.58
C ARG A 300 5.58 3.65 1.42
N PHE A 301 6.85 3.58 1.06
CA PHE A 301 7.32 2.77 -0.06
C PHE A 301 6.99 1.27 0.09
N GLN A 302 6.72 0.80 1.31
CA GLN A 302 6.28 -0.57 1.57
C GLN A 302 4.94 -0.91 0.91
N LEU A 303 4.07 0.07 0.63
CA LEU A 303 2.84 -0.15 -0.13
C LEU A 303 3.10 -0.50 -1.60
N GLU A 304 4.14 0.11 -2.19
CA GLU A 304 4.54 -0.21 -3.57
C GLU A 304 5.03 -1.67 -3.70
N PHE A 305 5.65 -2.20 -2.65
CA PHE A 305 5.99 -3.63 -2.58
C PHE A 305 4.75 -4.53 -2.53
N CYS A 306 3.68 -4.12 -1.83
CA CYS A 306 2.43 -4.88 -1.87
C CYS A 306 1.86 -4.96 -3.29
N PHE A 307 1.89 -3.86 -4.06
CA PHE A 307 1.47 -3.88 -5.47
C PHE A 307 2.40 -4.73 -6.34
N ARG A 308 3.70 -4.63 -6.14
CA ARG A 308 4.65 -5.46 -6.88
C ARG A 308 4.37 -6.94 -6.62
N ASP A 309 4.21 -7.34 -5.37
CA ASP A 309 3.91 -8.72 -4.99
C ASP A 309 2.57 -9.16 -5.56
N GLY A 310 1.54 -8.30 -5.53
CA GLY A 310 0.25 -8.54 -6.17
C GLY A 310 0.36 -8.75 -7.68
N LYS A 311 1.18 -7.93 -8.36
CA LYS A 311 1.39 -8.03 -9.82
C LYS A 311 2.18 -9.26 -10.24
N GLN A 312 3.24 -9.55 -9.52
CA GLN A 312 4.16 -10.64 -9.87
C GLN A 312 3.63 -12.01 -9.45
N HIS A 313 2.86 -12.08 -8.37
CA HIS A 313 2.66 -13.35 -7.66
C HIS A 313 1.21 -13.66 -7.30
N ALA A 314 0.36 -12.67 -7.14
CA ALA A 314 -1.04 -12.88 -6.81
C ALA A 314 -2.01 -12.45 -7.92
N GLY A 315 -1.51 -12.31 -9.16
CA GLY A 315 -2.30 -12.17 -10.37
C GLY A 315 -3.21 -10.93 -10.42
N ILE A 316 -2.88 -9.82 -9.76
CA ILE A 316 -3.71 -8.61 -9.74
C ILE A 316 -3.99 -8.06 -11.16
N THR A 317 -3.10 -8.32 -12.11
CA THR A 317 -3.22 -7.90 -13.52
C THR A 317 -3.96 -8.89 -14.40
N ASN A 318 -4.41 -10.03 -13.87
CA ASN A 318 -4.86 -11.17 -14.66
C ASN A 318 -6.37 -11.19 -14.92
N CYS A 319 -7.15 -10.33 -14.27
CA CYS A 319 -8.60 -10.30 -14.43
C CYS A 319 -9.01 -9.90 -15.85
N GLN A 320 -9.67 -10.82 -16.55
CA GLN A 320 -10.17 -10.61 -17.91
C GLN A 320 -11.62 -10.09 -17.96
N SER A 321 -12.30 -9.99 -16.81
CA SER A 321 -13.68 -9.51 -16.74
C SER A 321 -13.81 -8.07 -17.22
N THR A 322 -14.97 -7.75 -17.77
CA THR A 322 -15.43 -6.38 -18.06
C THR A 322 -16.53 -5.93 -17.08
N ASP A 323 -16.84 -6.72 -16.06
CA ASP A 323 -17.78 -6.38 -15.00
C ASP A 323 -17.02 -5.70 -13.86
N PHE A 324 -17.50 -4.51 -13.43
CA PHE A 324 -16.88 -3.71 -12.38
C PHE A 324 -16.75 -4.47 -11.05
N ARG A 325 -17.79 -5.20 -10.65
CA ARG A 325 -17.82 -5.99 -9.40
C ARG A 325 -16.74 -7.05 -9.38
N LYS A 326 -16.62 -7.78 -10.49
CA LYS A 326 -15.61 -8.84 -10.66
C LYS A 326 -14.20 -8.29 -10.67
N LEU A 327 -14.00 -7.11 -11.23
CA LEU A 327 -12.71 -6.42 -11.20
C LEU A 327 -12.35 -5.99 -9.77
N ASP A 328 -13.28 -5.33 -9.08
CA ASP A 328 -13.08 -4.89 -7.70
C ASP A 328 -12.77 -6.06 -6.76
N PHE A 329 -13.58 -7.13 -6.85
CA PHE A 329 -13.34 -8.34 -6.08
C PHE A 329 -11.97 -8.95 -6.37
N HIS A 330 -11.58 -9.03 -7.65
CA HIS A 330 -10.29 -9.61 -8.06
C HIS A 330 -9.10 -8.81 -7.50
N PHE A 331 -9.14 -7.48 -7.62
CA PHE A 331 -8.05 -6.63 -7.11
C PHE A 331 -7.89 -6.78 -5.60
N ASN A 332 -9.00 -6.74 -4.89
CA ASN A 332 -8.99 -6.88 -3.43
C ASN A 332 -8.60 -8.30 -2.98
N ALA A 333 -9.06 -9.35 -3.67
CA ALA A 333 -8.66 -10.73 -3.41
C ALA A 333 -7.15 -10.96 -3.62
N SER A 334 -6.60 -10.40 -4.69
CA SER A 334 -5.16 -10.45 -4.97
C SER A 334 -4.33 -9.81 -3.83
N LEU A 335 -4.69 -8.59 -3.43
CA LEU A 335 -3.99 -7.89 -2.34
C LEU A 335 -4.17 -8.57 -0.98
N ALA A 336 -5.37 -9.12 -0.71
CA ALA A 336 -5.64 -9.89 0.49
C ALA A 336 -4.85 -11.22 0.53
N ALA A 337 -4.63 -11.86 -0.62
CA ALA A 337 -3.78 -13.03 -0.72
C ALA A 337 -2.33 -12.73 -0.31
N VAL A 338 -1.81 -11.56 -0.73
CA VAL A 338 -0.48 -11.07 -0.29
C VAL A 338 -0.45 -10.85 1.23
N ASN A 339 -1.50 -10.25 1.81
CA ASN A 339 -1.57 -10.07 3.27
C ASN A 339 -1.57 -11.39 4.03
N LEU A 340 -2.39 -12.35 3.59
CA LEU A 340 -2.47 -13.69 4.19
C LEU A 340 -1.13 -14.42 4.11
N ALA A 341 -0.42 -14.29 3.00
CA ALA A 341 0.90 -14.87 2.82
C ALA A 341 1.90 -14.28 3.81
N LYS A 342 1.94 -12.94 3.95
CA LYS A 342 2.78 -12.26 4.94
C LYS A 342 2.42 -12.69 6.38
N ALA A 343 1.14 -12.79 6.70
CA ALA A 343 0.66 -13.22 8.01
C ALA A 343 1.08 -14.67 8.33
N ALA A 344 0.95 -15.59 7.37
CA ALA A 344 1.36 -16.96 7.53
C ALA A 344 2.87 -17.10 7.79
N CYS A 345 3.69 -16.35 7.05
CA CYS A 345 5.15 -16.32 7.27
C CYS A 345 5.53 -15.81 8.67
N LYS A 346 4.91 -14.72 9.11
CA LYS A 346 5.15 -14.16 10.45
C LYS A 346 4.82 -15.17 11.55
N ARG A 347 3.71 -15.90 11.40
CA ARG A 347 3.31 -16.90 12.38
C ARG A 347 4.27 -18.07 12.49
N LEU A 348 4.99 -18.38 11.41
CA LEU A 348 6.03 -19.42 11.39
C LEU A 348 7.38 -18.93 11.93
N GLY A 349 7.48 -17.68 12.38
CA GLY A 349 8.72 -17.10 12.88
C GLY A 349 9.76 -16.89 11.78
N ILE A 350 9.33 -16.91 10.52
CA ILE A 350 10.21 -16.74 9.39
C ILE A 350 10.51 -15.27 9.23
N ALA A 351 11.73 -14.86 9.57
CA ALA A 351 12.22 -13.54 9.20
C ALA A 351 12.24 -13.46 7.66
N ILE A 352 11.39 -12.63 7.10
CA ILE A 352 11.32 -12.41 5.66
C ILE A 352 12.44 -11.42 5.32
N PRO A 353 13.62 -11.88 4.84
CA PRO A 353 14.58 -10.94 4.30
C PRO A 353 14.01 -10.38 3.01
N TYR A 354 14.19 -9.10 2.81
CA TYR A 354 13.73 -8.26 1.71
C TYR A 354 13.39 -8.95 0.38
N PRO A 355 12.51 -8.46 -0.38
CA PRO A 355 11.17 -8.85 -0.84
C PRO A 355 11.09 -9.98 -1.87
N LEU A 356 12.15 -10.40 -2.52
CA LEU A 356 12.11 -11.44 -3.58
C LEU A 356 12.20 -12.88 -3.01
N ALA A 357 12.96 -13.08 -1.94
CA ALA A 357 13.08 -14.39 -1.29
C ALA A 357 11.79 -14.79 -0.56
N SER A 358 11.05 -13.82 -0.03
CA SER A 358 9.83 -14.06 0.73
C SER A 358 8.73 -14.69 -0.10
N HIS A 359 8.62 -14.32 -1.39
CA HIS A 359 7.50 -14.77 -2.21
C HIS A 359 7.65 -16.23 -2.64
N SER A 360 8.81 -16.60 -3.21
CA SER A 360 9.08 -18.01 -3.58
C SER A 360 8.93 -18.93 -2.38
N TYR A 361 9.33 -18.44 -1.20
CA TYR A 361 9.21 -19.15 0.06
C TYR A 361 7.76 -19.22 0.57
N THR A 362 7.03 -18.12 0.51
CA THR A 362 5.60 -18.08 0.85
C THR A 362 4.79 -18.98 -0.08
N MET A 363 5.08 -18.96 -1.38
CA MET A 363 4.51 -19.87 -2.36
C MET A 363 4.80 -21.33 -2.02
N LEU A 364 6.04 -21.66 -1.66
CA LEU A 364 6.43 -23.02 -1.29
C LEU A 364 5.67 -23.51 -0.04
N ILE A 365 5.52 -22.65 0.98
CA ILE A 365 4.73 -22.97 2.18
C ILE A 365 3.26 -23.18 1.83
N CYS A 366 2.67 -22.27 1.05
CA CYS A 366 1.28 -22.39 0.63
C CYS A 366 1.03 -23.63 -0.23
N LEU A 367 1.97 -23.99 -1.09
CA LEU A 367 1.95 -25.21 -1.88
C LEU A 367 2.07 -26.46 -1.01
N ASN A 368 2.98 -26.46 -0.05
CA ASN A 368 3.12 -27.56 0.91
C ASN A 368 1.84 -27.74 1.74
N ASP A 369 1.24 -26.65 2.22
CA ASP A 369 -0.05 -26.68 2.94
C ASP A 369 -1.18 -27.19 2.02
N LEU A 370 -1.20 -26.77 0.76
CA LEU A 370 -2.18 -27.22 -0.24
C LEU A 370 -2.03 -28.72 -0.51
N PHE A 371 -0.81 -29.18 -0.74
CA PHE A 371 -0.54 -30.59 -1.00
C PHE A 371 -0.83 -31.50 0.19
N ALA A 372 -0.53 -31.02 1.41
CA ALA A 372 -0.90 -31.73 2.63
C ALA A 372 -2.44 -31.84 2.78
N CYS A 373 -3.18 -30.78 2.43
CA CYS A 373 -4.65 -30.79 2.45
C CYS A 373 -5.28 -31.72 1.39
N LEU A 374 -4.59 -31.92 0.26
CA LEU A 374 -5.04 -32.79 -0.83
C LEU A 374 -4.65 -34.27 -0.62
N GLY A 375 -3.96 -34.59 0.50
CA GLY A 375 -3.49 -35.96 0.78
C GLY A 375 -2.41 -36.45 -0.19
N LEU A 376 -1.82 -35.52 -0.97
CA LEU A 376 -0.81 -35.84 -1.97
C LEU A 376 0.57 -35.96 -1.33
N THR A 377 0.81 -37.02 -0.59
CA THR A 377 2.13 -37.34 0.02
C THR A 377 3.19 -37.73 -1.00
N GLN A 378 2.84 -37.91 -2.28
CA GLN A 378 3.78 -38.30 -3.35
C GLN A 378 4.43 -37.12 -4.12
N THR A 379 4.37 -35.92 -3.63
CA THR A 379 4.81 -34.71 -4.34
C THR A 379 6.33 -34.49 -4.38
N ARG A 380 7.15 -35.38 -3.82
CA ARG A 380 8.62 -35.32 -3.94
C ARG A 380 9.11 -35.14 -5.39
N LYS A 381 8.44 -35.76 -6.39
CA LYS A 381 8.85 -35.64 -7.81
C LYS A 381 8.44 -34.33 -8.46
N LEU A 382 7.30 -33.74 -8.07
CA LEU A 382 6.87 -32.44 -8.58
C LEU A 382 7.68 -31.28 -7.97
N LEU A 383 7.97 -31.34 -6.68
CA LEU A 383 8.82 -30.37 -5.99
C LEU A 383 10.27 -30.40 -6.49
N THR A 384 10.83 -31.59 -6.83
CA THR A 384 12.20 -31.69 -7.38
C THR A 384 12.32 -31.13 -8.81
N ASN A 385 11.30 -31.18 -9.62
CA ASN A 385 11.32 -30.54 -10.93
C ASN A 385 11.12 -29.02 -10.84
N PHE A 386 10.36 -28.55 -9.87
CA PHE A 386 10.18 -27.13 -9.56
C PHE A 386 11.44 -26.50 -8.94
N SER A 387 12.16 -27.26 -8.11
CA SER A 387 13.31 -26.78 -7.33
C SER A 387 14.55 -26.53 -8.19
N LYS A 388 14.69 -27.15 -9.36
CA LYS A 388 15.89 -26.98 -10.18
C LYS A 388 16.13 -25.55 -10.67
N ASN A 389 15.07 -24.75 -10.84
CA ASN A 389 15.17 -23.35 -11.28
C ASN A 389 15.02 -22.33 -10.15
N SER A 390 14.43 -22.69 -9.01
CA SER A 390 14.20 -21.77 -7.87
C SER A 390 15.14 -22.03 -6.69
N PHE A 391 15.85 -23.15 -6.69
CA PHE A 391 16.70 -23.63 -5.59
C PHE A 391 17.89 -22.70 -5.28
N TYR A 392 18.41 -22.05 -6.29
CA TYR A 392 19.55 -21.12 -6.15
C TYR A 392 19.18 -19.77 -5.51
N LEU A 393 17.87 -19.50 -5.33
CA LEU A 393 17.36 -18.27 -4.75
C LEU A 393 17.05 -18.37 -3.24
N LEU A 394 17.18 -19.57 -2.65
CA LEU A 394 16.93 -19.79 -1.23
C LEU A 394 18.23 -19.64 -0.42
N PRO A 395 18.19 -18.97 0.75
CA PRO A 395 19.31 -18.98 1.70
C PRO A 395 19.72 -20.41 2.06
N GLU A 396 21.01 -20.63 2.32
CA GLU A 396 21.61 -21.93 2.67
C GLU A 396 20.79 -22.79 3.67
N PRO A 397 20.29 -22.24 4.80
CA PRO A 397 19.53 -23.04 5.76
C PRO A 397 18.13 -23.48 5.28
N LEU A 398 17.68 -23.00 4.12
CA LEU A 398 16.34 -23.29 3.58
C LEU A 398 16.40 -24.22 2.35
N ARG A 399 17.55 -24.78 2.05
CA ARG A 399 17.68 -25.78 0.99
C ARG A 399 17.01 -27.09 1.43
N LEU A 400 16.22 -27.66 0.55
CA LEU A 400 15.28 -28.79 0.74
C LEU A 400 15.74 -29.97 1.63
N GLY A 401 17.03 -30.11 1.93
CA GLY A 401 17.57 -31.19 2.74
C GLY A 401 17.08 -31.22 4.18
N GLU A 402 16.91 -30.07 4.81
CA GLU A 402 16.49 -29.98 6.22
C GLU A 402 14.97 -30.00 6.40
N PHE A 403 14.20 -29.59 5.38
CA PHE A 403 12.74 -29.62 5.44
C PHE A 403 12.13 -31.00 5.34
N LEU A 404 12.86 -31.96 4.77
CA LEU A 404 12.37 -33.32 4.50
C LEU A 404 12.75 -34.34 5.60
N THR A 405 13.57 -33.93 6.56
CA THR A 405 14.01 -34.83 7.68
C THR A 405 13.17 -34.62 8.96
N ASN A 406 12.31 -33.61 9.03
CA ASN A 406 11.50 -33.28 10.22
C ASN A 406 9.99 -33.49 10.03
N TYR A 407 9.57 -34.29 9.03
CA TYR A 407 8.18 -34.76 8.87
C TYR A 407 8.14 -36.23 8.49
#